data_25939639a3587190de6e5f537c51485a
#
_entry.id   25939639a3587190de6e5f537c51485a
#
_cell.length_a   1.000
_cell.length_b   1.000
_cell.length_c   1.000
_cell.angle_alpha   90.00
_cell.angle_beta   90.00
_cell.angle_gamma   90.00
#
_symmetry.space_group_name_H-M   'P 1'
#
loop_
_entity.id
_entity.type
_entity.pdbx_description
1 polymer ?
#
loop_
_entity_poly.entity_id
_entity_poly.type
_entity_poly.pdbx_seq_one_letter_code
_entity_poly.pdbx_strand_id
1 'polypeptide(L)'
;MKVAFVGLGVMGFPMAGHLARAGHEVSVFNRSPAKADAWTQMYGGRAGATVAEAVQGCELVCLCVGNDDDVRQVLDQALPAMAEGGVVVDHTTASAKLAREAAEQARAVGRWFVDAPVSGGQAGAENGQLTVMAGGEEEAFERAQPVIGAYAKAIQRIGGPGSGQLAKMVNQICIAGAVQGLAEGLHFARHAGLDIELVIAATSKGAAQSWQMENRWKTMSEGKYDFGFAVDWMRKDLGLTLDEARRNGSSLQLTALVDQFYAELQQMGANRWDTSSLLARLD
;
A
#
# COMPACT_ATOMS: atom_id res chain seq x y z
N MET A 1 -9.59 -22.98 -1.00
CA MET A 1 -10.41 -21.89 -1.54
C MET A 1 -9.84 -21.45 -2.86
N LYS A 2 -10.69 -21.12 -3.84
CA LYS A 2 -10.27 -20.52 -5.10
C LYS A 2 -10.09 -19.01 -4.91
N VAL A 3 -8.88 -18.53 -5.12
CA VAL A 3 -8.50 -17.13 -4.91
C VAL A 3 -7.85 -16.57 -6.16
N ALA A 4 -8.18 -15.33 -6.53
CA ALA A 4 -7.43 -14.62 -7.56
C ALA A 4 -6.62 -13.48 -6.97
N PHE A 5 -5.49 -13.14 -7.61
CA PHE A 5 -4.70 -11.95 -7.30
C PHE A 5 -4.45 -11.13 -8.57
N VAL A 6 -4.90 -9.89 -8.57
CA VAL A 6 -4.80 -8.96 -9.70
C VAL A 6 -3.80 -7.85 -9.35
N GLY A 7 -2.73 -7.73 -10.17
CA GLY A 7 -1.66 -6.77 -9.94
C GLY A 7 -0.45 -7.40 -9.25
N LEU A 8 0.54 -7.80 -10.05
CA LEU A 8 1.79 -8.44 -9.60
C LEU A 8 2.95 -7.43 -9.61
N GLY A 9 2.73 -6.30 -8.92
CA GLY A 9 3.78 -5.35 -8.60
C GLY A 9 4.69 -5.88 -7.48
N VAL A 10 5.57 -5.01 -6.97
CA VAL A 10 6.49 -5.34 -5.86
C VAL A 10 5.77 -5.82 -4.59
N MET A 11 4.52 -5.41 -4.42
CA MET A 11 3.67 -5.85 -3.32
C MET A 11 2.88 -7.11 -3.66
N GLY A 12 2.12 -7.08 -4.77
CA GLY A 12 1.18 -8.15 -5.11
C GLY A 12 1.84 -9.47 -5.48
N PHE A 13 3.03 -9.45 -6.08
CA PHE A 13 3.76 -10.66 -6.46
C PHE A 13 4.05 -11.57 -5.25
N PRO A 14 4.70 -11.10 -4.17
CA PRO A 14 4.92 -11.90 -2.97
C PRO A 14 3.63 -12.19 -2.20
N MET A 15 2.67 -11.26 -2.14
CA MET A 15 1.38 -11.49 -1.46
C MET A 15 0.62 -12.66 -2.09
N ALA A 16 0.51 -12.71 -3.42
CA ALA A 16 -0.06 -13.85 -4.14
C ALA A 16 0.72 -15.16 -3.88
N GLY A 17 2.06 -15.07 -3.79
CA GLY A 17 2.91 -16.20 -3.45
C GLY A 17 2.65 -16.78 -2.05
N HIS A 18 2.37 -15.94 -1.07
CA HIS A 18 1.98 -16.39 0.27
C HIS A 18 0.63 -17.12 0.27
N LEU A 19 -0.34 -16.69 -0.54
CA LEU A 19 -1.61 -17.40 -0.71
C LEU A 19 -1.40 -18.81 -1.28
N ALA A 20 -0.54 -18.95 -2.30
CA ALA A 20 -0.23 -20.26 -2.86
C ALA A 20 0.46 -21.17 -1.84
N ARG A 21 1.43 -20.65 -1.07
CA ARG A 21 2.09 -21.39 0.02
C ARG A 21 1.15 -21.78 1.15
N ALA A 22 0.10 -21.00 1.39
CA ALA A 22 -0.96 -21.32 2.35
C ALA A 22 -1.95 -22.39 1.86
N GLY A 23 -1.74 -22.93 0.64
CA GLY A 23 -2.54 -24.02 0.09
C GLY A 23 -3.83 -23.58 -0.61
N HIS A 24 -3.96 -22.31 -0.98
CA HIS A 24 -5.06 -21.83 -1.81
C HIS A 24 -4.82 -22.17 -3.30
N GLU A 25 -5.90 -22.42 -4.04
CA GLU A 25 -5.88 -22.51 -5.50
C GLU A 25 -5.82 -21.09 -6.06
N VAL A 26 -4.61 -20.63 -6.42
CA VAL A 26 -4.39 -19.23 -6.80
C VAL A 26 -4.34 -19.06 -8.31
N SER A 27 -5.12 -18.13 -8.84
CA SER A 27 -5.00 -17.59 -10.19
C SER A 27 -4.55 -16.12 -10.15
N VAL A 28 -3.75 -15.72 -11.15
CA VAL A 28 -3.18 -14.38 -11.17
C VAL A 28 -3.43 -13.67 -12.49
N PHE A 29 -3.47 -12.33 -12.42
CA PHE A 29 -3.46 -11.49 -13.62
C PHE A 29 -2.55 -10.29 -13.41
N ASN A 30 -1.84 -9.90 -14.46
CA ASN A 30 -1.09 -8.65 -14.51
C ASN A 30 -1.10 -8.08 -15.92
N ARG A 31 -1.16 -6.76 -16.10
CA ARG A 31 -1.11 -6.09 -17.41
C ARG A 31 0.13 -6.47 -18.25
N SER A 32 1.26 -6.71 -17.62
CA SER A 32 2.44 -7.30 -18.24
C SER A 32 2.38 -8.82 -18.05
N PRO A 33 2.13 -9.61 -19.10
CA PRO A 33 2.01 -11.07 -19.00
C PRO A 33 3.26 -11.75 -18.44
N ALA A 34 4.45 -11.24 -18.77
CA ALA A 34 5.71 -11.78 -18.27
C ALA A 34 5.81 -11.86 -16.73
N LYS A 35 5.11 -10.97 -16.00
CA LYS A 35 5.06 -11.05 -14.53
C LYS A 35 4.16 -12.19 -14.05
N ALA A 36 3.06 -12.43 -14.74
CA ALA A 36 2.17 -13.54 -14.43
C ALA A 36 2.85 -14.89 -14.75
N ASP A 37 3.58 -14.96 -15.87
CA ASP A 37 4.36 -16.14 -16.24
C ASP A 37 5.47 -16.43 -15.23
N ALA A 38 6.23 -15.41 -14.81
CA ALA A 38 7.25 -15.54 -13.77
C ALA A 38 6.66 -16.00 -12.44
N TRP A 39 5.48 -15.49 -12.08
CA TRP A 39 4.79 -15.89 -10.87
C TRP A 39 4.36 -17.37 -10.91
N THR A 40 3.75 -17.82 -12.03
CA THR A 40 3.33 -19.22 -12.18
C THR A 40 4.51 -20.18 -12.22
N GLN A 41 5.64 -19.79 -12.80
CA GLN A 41 6.88 -20.57 -12.75
C GLN A 41 7.40 -20.74 -11.30
N MET A 42 7.27 -19.70 -10.47
CA MET A 42 7.80 -19.72 -9.11
C MET A 42 6.88 -20.40 -8.09
N TYR A 43 5.57 -20.20 -8.21
CA TYR A 43 4.60 -20.60 -7.19
C TYR A 43 3.59 -21.66 -7.67
N GLY A 44 3.57 -21.95 -8.96
CA GLY A 44 2.51 -22.76 -9.57
C GLY A 44 1.23 -21.93 -9.76
N GLY A 45 0.08 -22.60 -9.78
CA GLY A 45 -1.21 -21.94 -10.01
C GLY A 45 -1.48 -21.62 -11.48
N ARG A 46 -2.30 -20.63 -11.76
CA ARG A 46 -2.77 -20.31 -13.12
C ARG A 46 -2.68 -18.81 -13.40
N ALA A 47 -2.25 -18.43 -14.61
CA ALA A 47 -2.41 -17.07 -15.11
C ALA A 47 -3.62 -16.98 -16.04
N GLY A 48 -4.45 -15.94 -15.88
CA GLY A 48 -5.49 -15.58 -16.83
C GLY A 48 -4.96 -14.61 -17.89
N ALA A 49 -5.42 -14.70 -19.13
CA ALA A 49 -5.10 -13.71 -20.18
C ALA A 49 -5.87 -12.38 -19.97
N THR A 50 -6.98 -12.45 -19.25
CA THR A 50 -7.80 -11.28 -18.84
C THR A 50 -8.09 -11.34 -17.35
N VAL A 51 -8.54 -10.22 -16.77
CA VAL A 51 -9.03 -10.19 -15.38
C VAL A 51 -10.16 -11.19 -15.20
N ALA A 52 -11.16 -11.17 -16.11
CA ALA A 52 -12.30 -12.06 -16.05
C ALA A 52 -11.90 -13.54 -16.01
N GLU A 53 -10.94 -13.95 -16.84
CA GLU A 53 -10.44 -15.34 -16.84
C GLU A 53 -9.72 -15.68 -15.53
N ALA A 54 -8.91 -14.76 -14.99
CA ALA A 54 -8.19 -15.01 -13.75
C ALA A 54 -9.13 -15.17 -12.55
N VAL A 55 -10.21 -14.40 -12.50
CA VAL A 55 -11.15 -14.40 -11.37
C VAL A 55 -12.33 -15.36 -11.53
N GLN A 56 -12.42 -16.07 -12.66
CA GLN A 56 -13.56 -16.94 -12.98
C GLN A 56 -13.87 -17.94 -11.88
N GLY A 57 -15.03 -17.77 -11.23
CA GLY A 57 -15.49 -18.64 -10.16
C GLY A 57 -14.66 -18.57 -8.87
N CYS A 58 -13.82 -17.55 -8.69
CA CYS A 58 -13.09 -17.33 -7.44
C CYS A 58 -14.02 -16.79 -6.36
N GLU A 59 -13.86 -17.31 -5.15
CA GLU A 59 -14.59 -16.91 -3.95
C GLU A 59 -14.01 -15.64 -3.31
N LEU A 60 -12.71 -15.38 -3.53
CA LEU A 60 -12.02 -14.20 -3.07
C LEU A 60 -11.09 -13.67 -4.16
N VAL A 61 -11.11 -12.35 -4.39
CA VAL A 61 -10.27 -11.67 -5.37
C VAL A 61 -9.49 -10.56 -4.68
N CYS A 62 -8.18 -10.69 -4.61
CA CYS A 62 -7.29 -9.65 -4.10
C CYS A 62 -6.84 -8.73 -5.24
N LEU A 63 -6.84 -7.41 -4.99
CA LEU A 63 -6.32 -6.39 -5.90
C LEU A 63 -5.13 -5.67 -5.28
N CYS A 64 -4.11 -5.37 -6.08
CA CYS A 64 -3.05 -4.43 -5.71
C CYS A 64 -2.53 -3.73 -6.98
N VAL A 65 -3.22 -2.66 -7.35
CA VAL A 65 -3.00 -1.93 -8.62
C VAL A 65 -2.56 -0.48 -8.37
N GLY A 66 -2.63 0.42 -9.35
CA GLY A 66 -1.99 1.74 -9.26
C GLY A 66 -2.82 2.83 -8.59
N ASN A 67 -4.09 2.96 -8.94
CA ASN A 67 -4.95 4.09 -8.58
C ASN A 67 -6.44 3.73 -8.69
N ASP A 68 -7.32 4.73 -8.46
CA ASP A 68 -8.77 4.60 -8.52
C ASP A 68 -9.27 4.05 -9.87
N ASP A 69 -8.72 4.53 -10.98
CA ASP A 69 -9.16 4.13 -12.32
C ASP A 69 -8.76 2.69 -12.64
N ASP A 70 -7.58 2.28 -12.22
CA ASP A 70 -7.14 0.88 -12.34
C ASP A 70 -8.07 -0.05 -11.54
N VAL A 71 -8.49 0.36 -10.33
CA VAL A 71 -9.44 -0.43 -9.50
C VAL A 71 -10.79 -0.55 -10.22
N ARG A 72 -11.35 0.56 -10.73
CA ARG A 72 -12.62 0.53 -11.48
C ARG A 72 -12.57 -0.42 -12.67
N GLN A 73 -11.50 -0.32 -13.49
CA GLN A 73 -11.31 -1.18 -14.66
C GLN A 73 -11.23 -2.67 -14.30
N VAL A 74 -10.63 -2.98 -13.15
CA VAL A 74 -10.56 -4.37 -12.65
C VAL A 74 -11.93 -4.83 -12.16
N LEU A 75 -12.66 -4.01 -11.39
CA LEU A 75 -13.99 -4.35 -10.87
C LEU A 75 -15.00 -4.61 -11.96
N ASP A 76 -14.99 -3.83 -13.04
CA ASP A 76 -15.90 -4.00 -14.19
C ASP A 76 -15.77 -5.38 -14.83
N GLN A 77 -14.57 -5.98 -14.80
CA GLN A 77 -14.30 -7.31 -15.33
C GLN A 77 -14.43 -8.42 -14.27
N ALA A 78 -14.08 -8.11 -13.03
CA ALA A 78 -14.00 -9.10 -11.96
C ALA A 78 -15.39 -9.46 -11.39
N LEU A 79 -16.21 -8.45 -11.10
CA LEU A 79 -17.51 -8.65 -10.45
C LEU A 79 -18.45 -9.59 -11.21
N PRO A 80 -18.58 -9.50 -12.57
CA PRO A 80 -19.44 -10.42 -13.31
C PRO A 80 -18.91 -11.87 -13.33
N ALA A 81 -17.59 -12.07 -13.24
CA ALA A 81 -16.94 -13.35 -13.46
C ALA A 81 -16.67 -14.16 -12.18
N MET A 82 -16.52 -13.49 -11.04
CA MET A 82 -16.28 -14.16 -9.76
C MET A 82 -17.51 -14.88 -9.21
N ALA A 83 -17.33 -15.77 -8.25
CA ALA A 83 -18.41 -16.53 -7.63
C ALA A 83 -19.46 -15.60 -7.00
N GLU A 84 -20.71 -16.04 -7.01
CA GLU A 84 -21.80 -15.37 -6.27
C GLU A 84 -21.46 -15.33 -4.76
N GLY A 85 -21.76 -14.19 -4.12
CA GLY A 85 -21.36 -13.95 -2.73
C GLY A 85 -19.86 -13.78 -2.52
N GLY A 86 -19.02 -13.83 -3.56
CA GLY A 86 -17.57 -13.67 -3.44
C GLY A 86 -17.15 -12.29 -2.89
N VAL A 87 -15.93 -12.22 -2.38
CA VAL A 87 -15.37 -11.01 -1.74
C VAL A 87 -14.21 -10.46 -2.57
N VAL A 88 -14.26 -9.19 -2.91
CA VAL A 88 -13.11 -8.44 -3.42
C VAL A 88 -12.40 -7.79 -2.25
N VAL A 89 -11.07 -7.95 -2.18
CA VAL A 89 -10.19 -7.31 -1.19
C VAL A 89 -9.20 -6.42 -1.92
N ASP A 90 -9.36 -5.11 -1.80
CA ASP A 90 -8.52 -4.14 -2.49
C ASP A 90 -7.40 -3.60 -1.59
N HIS A 91 -6.17 -4.00 -1.88
CA HIS A 91 -4.97 -3.51 -1.20
C HIS A 91 -4.38 -2.24 -1.81
N THR A 92 -4.97 -1.75 -2.89
CA THR A 92 -4.56 -0.49 -3.52
C THR A 92 -4.77 0.68 -2.56
N THR A 93 -3.79 1.55 -2.42
CA THR A 93 -4.04 2.85 -1.80
C THR A 93 -4.78 3.72 -2.80
N ALA A 94 -6.05 3.93 -2.53
CA ALA A 94 -7.04 4.60 -3.36
C ALA A 94 -7.86 5.62 -2.56
N SER A 95 -8.84 6.30 -3.19
CA SER A 95 -9.71 7.21 -2.47
C SER A 95 -10.75 6.45 -1.63
N ALA A 96 -11.12 7.02 -0.48
CA ALA A 96 -12.24 6.50 0.31
C ALA A 96 -13.58 6.62 -0.43
N LYS A 97 -13.68 7.56 -1.38
CA LYS A 97 -14.83 7.70 -2.27
C LYS A 97 -14.96 6.48 -3.16
N LEU A 98 -13.88 6.10 -3.86
CA LEU A 98 -13.86 4.88 -4.69
C LEU A 98 -14.25 3.64 -3.87
N ALA A 99 -13.69 3.47 -2.66
CA ALA A 99 -13.99 2.30 -1.84
C ALA A 99 -15.48 2.17 -1.51
N ARG A 100 -16.17 3.29 -1.27
CA ARG A 100 -17.65 3.31 -1.06
C ARG A 100 -18.41 2.97 -2.34
N GLU A 101 -18.03 3.59 -3.47
CA GLU A 101 -18.62 3.31 -4.80
C GLU A 101 -18.43 1.83 -5.17
N ALA A 102 -17.24 1.28 -4.95
CA ALA A 102 -16.92 -0.13 -5.21
C ALA A 102 -17.75 -1.11 -4.35
N ALA A 103 -17.95 -0.77 -3.08
CA ALA A 103 -18.79 -1.56 -2.19
C ALA A 103 -20.27 -1.56 -2.64
N GLU A 104 -20.79 -0.42 -3.09
CA GLU A 104 -22.14 -0.32 -3.65
C GLU A 104 -22.26 -1.12 -4.97
N GLN A 105 -21.28 -0.99 -5.87
CA GLN A 105 -21.22 -1.72 -7.14
C GLN A 105 -21.18 -3.25 -6.90
N ALA A 106 -20.33 -3.72 -5.99
CA ALA A 106 -20.25 -5.13 -5.64
C ALA A 106 -21.56 -5.66 -5.06
N ARG A 107 -22.17 -4.92 -4.13
CA ARG A 107 -23.44 -5.28 -3.50
C ARG A 107 -24.58 -5.38 -4.53
N ALA A 108 -24.64 -4.47 -5.50
CA ALA A 108 -25.65 -4.46 -6.54
C ALA A 108 -25.67 -5.73 -7.39
N VAL A 109 -24.57 -6.48 -7.42
CA VAL A 109 -24.43 -7.75 -8.17
C VAL A 109 -24.21 -8.97 -7.25
N GLY A 110 -24.56 -8.85 -5.96
CA GLY A 110 -24.50 -9.95 -4.98
C GLY A 110 -23.07 -10.36 -4.61
N ARG A 111 -22.13 -9.42 -4.57
CA ARG A 111 -20.75 -9.59 -4.14
C ARG A 111 -20.41 -8.61 -3.02
N TRP A 112 -19.23 -8.79 -2.42
CA TRP A 112 -18.74 -7.95 -1.33
C TRP A 112 -17.44 -7.25 -1.71
N PHE A 113 -17.19 -6.11 -1.08
CA PHE A 113 -15.94 -5.36 -1.24
C PHE A 113 -15.38 -4.95 0.11
N VAL A 114 -14.06 -5.13 0.27
CA VAL A 114 -13.27 -4.73 1.45
C VAL A 114 -12.10 -3.90 0.95
N ASP A 115 -12.03 -2.63 1.33
CA ASP A 115 -10.85 -1.80 1.14
C ASP A 115 -9.84 -2.14 2.23
N ALA A 116 -8.68 -2.59 1.83
CA ALA A 116 -7.69 -3.19 2.73
C ALA A 116 -6.25 -2.76 2.42
N PRO A 117 -5.99 -1.43 2.32
CA PRO A 117 -4.64 -0.94 2.09
C PRO A 117 -3.67 -1.42 3.18
N VAL A 118 -2.39 -1.50 2.80
CA VAL A 118 -1.35 -2.13 3.63
C VAL A 118 -0.24 -1.16 4.01
N SER A 119 0.46 -1.48 5.09
CA SER A 119 1.71 -0.86 5.51
C SER A 119 2.75 -1.93 5.79
N GLY A 120 4.05 -1.61 5.54
CA GLY A 120 5.19 -2.53 5.69
C GLY A 120 6.11 -2.56 4.47
N GLY A 121 5.69 -1.96 3.34
CA GLY A 121 6.48 -1.87 2.11
C GLY A 121 6.82 -3.24 1.51
N GLN A 122 7.75 -3.25 0.56
CA GLN A 122 8.17 -4.45 -0.15
C GLN A 122 8.67 -5.54 0.82
N ALA A 123 9.52 -5.19 1.77
CA ALA A 123 10.06 -6.15 2.75
C ALA A 123 8.95 -6.79 3.59
N GLY A 124 7.93 -6.01 3.98
CA GLY A 124 6.75 -6.52 4.68
C GLY A 124 5.95 -7.51 3.83
N ALA A 125 5.78 -7.22 2.53
CA ALA A 125 5.10 -8.11 1.60
C ALA A 125 5.87 -9.42 1.37
N GLU A 126 7.19 -9.33 1.14
CA GLU A 126 8.05 -10.49 0.93
C GLU A 126 8.10 -11.42 2.15
N ASN A 127 8.12 -10.86 3.34
CA ASN A 127 8.21 -11.61 4.60
C ASN A 127 6.85 -12.02 5.20
N GLY A 128 5.73 -11.69 4.57
CA GLY A 128 4.39 -11.97 5.12
C GLY A 128 4.10 -11.19 6.42
N GLN A 129 4.64 -9.98 6.55
CA GLN A 129 4.62 -9.17 7.77
C GLN A 129 3.90 -7.82 7.58
N LEU A 130 2.93 -7.78 6.67
CA LEU A 130 2.15 -6.56 6.43
C LEU A 130 1.20 -6.25 7.58
N THR A 131 0.91 -4.97 7.75
CA THR A 131 -0.23 -4.48 8.54
C THR A 131 -1.34 -4.09 7.57
N VAL A 132 -2.53 -4.64 7.75
CA VAL A 132 -3.71 -4.39 6.92
C VAL A 132 -4.71 -3.53 7.68
N MET A 133 -5.12 -2.43 7.08
CA MET A 133 -6.18 -1.54 7.58
C MET A 133 -7.43 -1.79 6.75
N ALA A 134 -8.43 -2.48 7.29
CA ALA A 134 -9.59 -2.91 6.53
C ALA A 134 -10.83 -2.05 6.79
N GLY A 135 -11.55 -1.73 5.72
CA GLY A 135 -12.89 -1.14 5.73
C GLY A 135 -13.85 -2.00 4.92
N GLY A 136 -15.06 -2.20 5.42
CA GLY A 136 -16.06 -3.01 4.74
C GLY A 136 -17.09 -3.58 5.72
N GLU A 137 -18.10 -4.25 5.18
CA GLU A 137 -19.09 -4.94 6.01
C GLU A 137 -18.40 -6.05 6.82
N GLU A 138 -18.91 -6.30 8.03
CA GLU A 138 -18.29 -7.22 8.97
C GLU A 138 -18.22 -8.66 8.42
N GLU A 139 -19.32 -9.13 7.85
CA GLU A 139 -19.38 -10.45 7.22
C GLU A 139 -18.34 -10.63 6.10
N ALA A 140 -18.17 -9.61 5.25
CA ALA A 140 -17.17 -9.64 4.18
C ALA A 140 -15.74 -9.68 4.73
N PHE A 141 -15.47 -8.89 5.77
CA PHE A 141 -14.19 -8.87 6.46
C PHE A 141 -13.86 -10.22 7.12
N GLU A 142 -14.80 -10.81 7.86
CA GLU A 142 -14.62 -12.10 8.53
C GLU A 142 -14.28 -13.22 7.54
N ARG A 143 -14.84 -13.18 6.33
CA ARG A 143 -14.54 -14.13 5.25
C ARG A 143 -13.18 -13.89 4.62
N ALA A 144 -12.76 -12.64 4.49
CA ALA A 144 -11.48 -12.27 3.91
C ALA A 144 -10.29 -12.46 4.87
N GLN A 145 -10.49 -12.17 6.16
CA GLN A 145 -9.43 -12.12 7.17
C GLN A 145 -8.55 -13.38 7.23
N PRO A 146 -9.08 -14.61 7.26
CA PRO A 146 -8.24 -15.82 7.33
C PRO A 146 -7.38 -16.01 6.07
N VAL A 147 -7.84 -15.52 4.92
CA VAL A 147 -7.10 -15.62 3.64
C VAL A 147 -5.97 -14.59 3.60
N ILE A 148 -6.27 -13.32 3.86
CA ILE A 148 -5.26 -12.23 3.85
C ILE A 148 -4.28 -12.36 5.01
N GLY A 149 -4.58 -13.16 6.03
CA GLY A 149 -3.68 -13.55 7.10
C GLY A 149 -2.40 -14.25 6.63
N ALA A 150 -2.42 -14.84 5.42
CA ALA A 150 -1.25 -15.51 4.85
C ALA A 150 -0.05 -14.56 4.64
N TYR A 151 -0.27 -13.26 4.47
CA TYR A 151 0.78 -12.25 4.23
C TYR A 151 0.77 -11.08 5.22
N ALA A 152 0.00 -11.17 6.29
CA ALA A 152 -0.15 -10.09 7.25
C ALA A 152 0.15 -10.54 8.68
N LYS A 153 0.92 -9.74 9.42
CA LYS A 153 1.16 -9.91 10.86
C LYS A 153 0.07 -9.28 11.73
N ALA A 154 -0.65 -8.29 11.18
CA ALA A 154 -1.72 -7.59 11.87
C ALA A 154 -2.80 -7.18 10.87
N ILE A 155 -4.04 -7.41 11.21
CA ILE A 155 -5.21 -7.08 10.40
C ILE A 155 -6.23 -6.44 11.32
N GLN A 156 -6.63 -5.21 11.02
CA GLN A 156 -7.62 -4.50 11.82
C GLN A 156 -8.74 -3.98 10.93
N ARG A 157 -9.98 -4.38 11.21
CA ARG A 157 -11.16 -3.72 10.66
C ARG A 157 -11.38 -2.40 11.38
N ILE A 158 -11.44 -1.30 10.64
CA ILE A 158 -11.59 0.07 11.16
C ILE A 158 -13.07 0.47 11.20
N GLY A 159 -13.83 0.04 10.20
CA GLY A 159 -15.25 0.39 10.07
C GLY A 159 -15.85 -0.08 8.75
N GLY A 160 -16.91 0.57 8.30
CA GLY A 160 -17.56 0.30 7.00
C GLY A 160 -16.69 0.66 5.80
N PRO A 161 -17.24 0.56 4.56
CA PRO A 161 -16.50 0.84 3.32
C PRO A 161 -15.84 2.21 3.30
N GLY A 162 -14.56 2.25 2.90
CA GLY A 162 -13.71 3.44 2.87
C GLY A 162 -12.94 3.71 4.16
N SER A 163 -13.24 3.03 5.26
CA SER A 163 -12.54 3.25 6.54
C SER A 163 -11.10 2.77 6.51
N GLY A 164 -10.78 1.73 5.75
CA GLY A 164 -9.41 1.27 5.55
C GLY A 164 -8.57 2.30 4.82
N GLN A 165 -9.12 2.91 3.76
CA GLN A 165 -8.45 3.99 3.02
C GLN A 165 -8.23 5.23 3.90
N LEU A 166 -9.23 5.62 4.72
CA LEU A 166 -9.07 6.72 5.67
C LEU A 166 -7.98 6.43 6.71
N ALA A 167 -7.92 5.20 7.24
CA ALA A 167 -6.85 4.78 8.14
C ALA A 167 -5.47 4.81 7.45
N LYS A 168 -5.40 4.42 6.16
CA LYS A 168 -4.17 4.55 5.38
C LYS A 168 -3.76 6.01 5.19
N MET A 169 -4.70 6.93 4.98
CA MET A 169 -4.40 8.36 4.93
C MET A 169 -3.78 8.86 6.24
N VAL A 170 -4.31 8.45 7.39
CA VAL A 170 -3.69 8.76 8.71
C VAL A 170 -2.26 8.21 8.78
N ASN A 171 -2.02 6.97 8.34
CA ASN A 171 -0.68 6.40 8.27
C ASN A 171 0.27 7.25 7.39
N GLN A 172 -0.18 7.72 6.22
CA GLN A 172 0.64 8.51 5.31
C GLN A 172 0.93 9.92 5.86
N ILE A 173 -0.03 10.55 6.54
CA ILE A 173 0.19 11.81 7.29
C ILE A 173 1.31 11.64 8.30
N CYS A 174 1.24 10.60 9.13
CA CYS A 174 2.25 10.34 10.16
C CYS A 174 3.64 10.06 9.55
N ILE A 175 3.70 9.26 8.47
CA ILE A 175 4.96 8.95 7.78
C ILE A 175 5.58 10.21 7.19
N ALA A 176 4.79 11.05 6.51
CA ALA A 176 5.27 12.29 5.90
C ALA A 176 5.96 13.19 6.94
N GLY A 177 5.30 13.40 8.09
CA GLY A 177 5.85 14.19 9.18
C GLY A 177 7.11 13.59 9.80
N ALA A 178 7.10 12.28 10.05
CA ALA A 178 8.23 11.58 10.66
C ALA A 178 9.47 11.60 9.76
N VAL A 179 9.31 11.38 8.44
CA VAL A 179 10.43 11.40 7.48
C VAL A 179 10.99 12.80 7.32
N GLN A 180 10.12 13.83 7.24
CA GLN A 180 10.58 15.22 7.13
C GLN A 180 11.33 15.63 8.41
N GLY A 181 10.79 15.34 9.59
CA GLY A 181 11.47 15.64 10.85
C GLY A 181 12.83 14.94 10.99
N LEU A 182 12.93 13.69 10.54
CA LEU A 182 14.19 12.97 10.50
C LEU A 182 15.19 13.61 9.52
N ALA A 183 14.74 14.00 8.32
CA ALA A 183 15.57 14.67 7.32
C ALA A 183 16.17 15.98 7.88
N GLU A 184 15.34 16.84 8.47
CA GLU A 184 15.80 18.08 9.11
C GLU A 184 16.74 17.82 10.28
N GLY A 185 16.44 16.81 11.12
CA GLY A 185 17.28 16.43 12.25
C GLY A 185 18.67 15.95 11.81
N LEU A 186 18.76 15.13 10.78
CA LEU A 186 20.03 14.67 10.20
C LEU A 186 20.81 15.83 9.57
N HIS A 187 20.15 16.68 8.81
CA HIS A 187 20.76 17.89 8.23
C HIS A 187 21.31 18.82 9.33
N PHE A 188 20.51 19.09 10.37
CA PHE A 188 20.96 19.88 11.53
C PHE A 188 22.17 19.28 12.20
N ALA A 189 22.15 17.95 12.47
CA ALA A 189 23.26 17.26 13.14
C ALA A 189 24.57 17.39 12.35
N ARG A 190 24.53 17.26 11.02
CA ARG A 190 25.70 17.50 10.14
C ARG A 190 26.26 18.91 10.29
N HIS A 191 25.43 19.93 10.22
CA HIS A 191 25.84 21.33 10.32
C HIS A 191 26.33 21.70 11.73
N ALA A 192 25.83 21.03 12.76
CA ALA A 192 26.31 21.17 14.14
C ALA A 192 27.61 20.39 14.43
N GLY A 193 28.15 19.65 13.45
CA GLY A 193 29.37 18.84 13.63
C GLY A 193 29.19 17.63 14.55
N LEU A 194 27.95 17.13 14.70
CA LEU A 194 27.67 15.99 15.55
C LEU A 194 27.91 14.68 14.79
N ASP A 195 28.32 13.64 15.52
CA ASP A 195 28.33 12.27 15.01
C ASP A 195 26.91 11.75 14.91
N ILE A 196 26.45 11.51 13.67
CA ILE A 196 25.07 11.09 13.40
C ILE A 196 24.75 9.74 14.03
N GLU A 197 25.69 8.79 14.02
CA GLU A 197 25.48 7.46 14.61
C GLU A 197 25.25 7.55 16.12
N LEU A 198 26.04 8.38 16.81
CA LEU A 198 25.85 8.63 18.24
C LEU A 198 24.55 9.37 18.55
N VAL A 199 24.15 10.34 17.70
CA VAL A 199 22.88 11.03 17.84
C VAL A 199 21.70 10.07 17.70
N ILE A 200 21.72 9.22 16.67
CA ILE A 200 20.66 8.22 16.45
C ILE A 200 20.63 7.18 17.59
N ALA A 201 21.80 6.71 18.03
CA ALA A 201 21.87 5.77 19.16
C ALA A 201 21.24 6.35 20.44
N ALA A 202 21.44 7.64 20.69
CA ALA A 202 20.87 8.33 21.85
C ALA A 202 19.36 8.59 21.71
N THR A 203 18.86 8.91 20.50
CA THR A 203 17.47 9.39 20.31
C THR A 203 16.50 8.29 19.90
N SER A 204 16.98 7.23 19.24
CA SER A 204 16.12 6.17 18.69
C SER A 204 15.40 5.30 19.74
N LYS A 205 15.74 5.43 21.03
CA LYS A 205 15.09 4.72 22.13
C LYS A 205 14.23 5.64 23.00
N GLY A 206 14.15 6.92 22.63
CA GLY A 206 13.37 7.93 23.32
C GLY A 206 12.08 8.29 22.59
N ALA A 207 11.47 9.42 23.01
CA ALA A 207 10.20 9.90 22.48
C ALA A 207 10.22 10.28 20.97
N ALA A 208 11.39 10.51 20.40
CA ALA A 208 11.55 10.82 18.98
C ALA A 208 11.67 9.56 18.09
N GLN A 209 11.63 8.35 18.69
CA GLN A 209 11.76 7.08 17.97
C GLN A 209 10.72 6.98 16.85
N SER A 210 11.15 6.46 15.72
CA SER A 210 10.28 6.05 14.63
C SER A 210 10.92 4.90 13.84
N TRP A 211 10.08 4.12 13.14
CA TRP A 211 10.60 3.09 12.23
C TRP A 211 11.55 3.69 11.19
N GLN A 212 11.25 4.89 10.70
CA GLN A 212 12.08 5.61 9.72
C GLN A 212 13.45 5.96 10.32
N MET A 213 13.48 6.44 11.55
CA MET A 213 14.74 6.70 12.26
C MET A 213 15.59 5.43 12.36
N GLU A 214 15.02 4.31 12.79
CA GLU A 214 15.78 3.06 12.96
C GLU A 214 16.23 2.42 11.63
N ASN A 215 15.44 2.57 10.55
CA ASN A 215 15.65 1.82 9.31
C ASN A 215 16.09 2.68 8.11
N ARG A 216 16.15 4.01 8.22
CA ARG A 216 16.46 4.91 7.11
C ARG A 216 17.61 5.87 7.36
N TRP A 217 17.94 6.21 8.60
CA TRP A 217 18.96 7.22 8.90
C TRP A 217 20.29 6.97 8.18
N LYS A 218 20.73 5.70 8.10
CA LYS A 218 22.00 5.34 7.49
C LYS A 218 21.99 5.56 5.98
N THR A 219 20.98 5.03 5.28
CA THR A 219 20.84 5.21 3.83
C THR A 219 20.60 6.67 3.46
N MET A 220 19.88 7.44 4.28
CA MET A 220 19.72 8.89 4.14
C MET A 220 21.08 9.59 4.25
N SER A 221 21.88 9.25 5.26
CA SER A 221 23.21 9.81 5.47
C SER A 221 24.21 9.48 4.36
N GLU A 222 24.02 8.34 3.69
CA GLU A 222 24.83 7.88 2.57
C GLU A 222 24.32 8.34 1.19
N GLY A 223 23.19 9.07 1.14
CA GLY A 223 22.57 9.51 -0.13
C GLY A 223 22.03 8.37 -0.99
N LYS A 224 21.65 7.26 -0.38
CA LYS A 224 21.16 6.05 -1.07
C LYS A 224 19.65 5.95 -0.99
N TYR A 225 18.96 6.02 -2.14
CA TYR A 225 17.50 6.09 -2.20
C TYR A 225 16.85 5.14 -3.22
N ASP A 226 17.63 4.30 -3.92
CA ASP A 226 17.11 3.39 -4.96
C ASP A 226 16.45 2.12 -4.38
N PHE A 227 15.46 2.30 -3.51
CA PHE A 227 14.70 1.23 -2.86
C PHE A 227 13.39 1.77 -2.28
N GLY A 228 12.62 0.88 -1.66
CA GLY A 228 11.50 1.22 -0.78
C GLY A 228 10.27 1.77 -1.48
N PHE A 229 9.72 2.87 -0.96
CA PHE A 229 8.45 3.45 -1.39
C PHE A 229 8.69 4.75 -2.17
N ALA A 230 8.40 4.71 -3.47
CA ALA A 230 8.74 5.79 -4.39
C ALA A 230 8.01 7.11 -4.08
N VAL A 231 8.72 8.22 -4.31
CA VAL A 231 8.21 9.60 -4.22
C VAL A 231 6.88 9.77 -4.99
N ASP A 232 6.77 9.24 -6.21
CA ASP A 232 5.53 9.32 -7.02
C ASP A 232 4.33 8.71 -6.29
N TRP A 233 4.51 7.57 -5.62
CA TRP A 233 3.44 6.93 -4.88
C TRP A 233 3.08 7.70 -3.60
N MET A 234 4.07 8.26 -2.92
CA MET A 234 3.80 9.10 -1.76
C MET A 234 3.05 10.37 -2.15
N ARG A 235 3.41 11.02 -3.24
CA ARG A 235 2.68 12.17 -3.77
C ARG A 235 1.23 11.85 -4.14
N LYS A 236 1.01 10.68 -4.77
CA LYS A 236 -0.35 10.20 -5.03
C LYS A 236 -1.13 10.05 -3.72
N ASP A 237 -0.53 9.40 -2.72
CA ASP A 237 -1.19 9.14 -1.44
C ASP A 237 -1.49 10.43 -0.66
N LEU A 238 -0.56 11.39 -0.65
CA LEU A 238 -0.77 12.70 -0.02
C LEU A 238 -1.81 13.53 -0.78
N GLY A 239 -1.84 13.45 -2.12
CA GLY A 239 -2.88 14.07 -2.94
C GLY A 239 -4.28 13.58 -2.56
N LEU A 240 -4.49 12.25 -2.50
CA LEU A 240 -5.73 11.64 -2.04
C LEU A 240 -6.11 12.10 -0.61
N THR A 241 -5.11 12.20 0.26
CA THR A 241 -5.30 12.64 1.65
C THR A 241 -5.72 14.10 1.73
N LEU A 242 -5.11 14.99 0.96
CA LEU A 242 -5.45 16.42 0.92
C LEU A 242 -6.83 16.65 0.28
N ASP A 243 -7.20 15.85 -0.73
CA ASP A 243 -8.54 15.89 -1.31
C ASP A 243 -9.60 15.46 -0.30
N GLU A 244 -9.37 14.41 0.45
CA GLU A 244 -10.28 13.99 1.53
C GLU A 244 -10.34 15.02 2.65
N ALA A 245 -9.21 15.67 3.01
CA ALA A 245 -9.20 16.74 4.00
C ALA A 245 -10.06 17.94 3.61
N ARG A 246 -10.09 18.32 2.30
CA ARG A 246 -11.01 19.36 1.80
C ARG A 246 -12.47 18.96 1.95
N ARG A 247 -12.77 17.66 1.84
CA ARG A 247 -14.14 17.14 1.95
C ARG A 247 -14.64 17.06 3.38
N ASN A 248 -13.76 16.66 4.32
CA ASN A 248 -14.12 16.44 5.71
C ASN A 248 -13.79 17.62 6.64
N GLY A 249 -13.18 18.70 6.10
CA GLY A 249 -12.83 19.92 6.85
C GLY A 249 -11.57 19.81 7.71
N SER A 250 -10.75 18.77 7.52
CA SER A 250 -9.50 18.62 8.29
C SER A 250 -8.43 19.61 7.83
N SER A 251 -7.63 20.08 8.78
CA SER A 251 -6.54 21.04 8.57
C SER A 251 -5.20 20.30 8.56
N LEU A 252 -4.55 20.18 7.39
CA LEU A 252 -3.35 19.36 7.17
C LEU A 252 -2.16 20.19 6.64
N GLN A 253 -1.77 21.24 7.38
CA GLN A 253 -0.72 22.18 6.95
C GLN A 253 0.63 21.46 6.70
N LEU A 254 1.08 20.64 7.65
CA LEU A 254 2.35 19.92 7.51
C LEU A 254 2.33 18.95 6.32
N THR A 255 1.23 18.21 6.15
CA THR A 255 1.08 17.26 5.03
C THR A 255 1.15 17.98 3.68
N ALA A 256 0.48 19.14 3.57
CA ALA A 256 0.50 19.95 2.35
C ALA A 256 1.91 20.49 2.05
N LEU A 257 2.64 20.91 3.07
CA LEU A 257 4.03 21.38 2.93
C LEU A 257 4.97 20.26 2.48
N VAL A 258 4.87 19.09 3.12
CA VAL A 258 5.71 17.93 2.77
C VAL A 258 5.37 17.41 1.37
N ASP A 259 4.12 17.46 0.93
CA ASP A 259 3.77 17.16 -0.46
C ASP A 259 4.49 18.07 -1.46
N GLN A 260 4.64 19.37 -1.15
CA GLN A 260 5.42 20.28 -2.00
C GLN A 260 6.92 19.92 -2.00
N PHE A 261 7.47 19.51 -0.88
CA PHE A 261 8.86 19.03 -0.81
C PHE A 261 9.09 17.79 -1.69
N TYR A 262 8.15 16.87 -1.73
CA TYR A 262 8.19 15.75 -2.68
C TYR A 262 8.03 16.19 -4.13
N ALA A 263 7.29 17.28 -4.40
CA ALA A 263 7.24 17.86 -5.75
C ALA A 263 8.60 18.40 -6.21
N GLU A 264 9.35 19.04 -5.30
CA GLU A 264 10.72 19.48 -5.59
C GLU A 264 11.62 18.28 -5.96
N LEU A 265 11.54 17.18 -5.21
CA LEU A 265 12.26 15.94 -5.55
C LEU A 265 11.90 15.39 -6.93
N GLN A 266 10.63 15.44 -7.33
CA GLN A 266 10.24 15.05 -8.69
C GLN A 266 10.88 15.96 -9.74
N GLN A 267 10.97 17.28 -9.51
CA GLN A 267 11.67 18.22 -10.40
C GLN A 267 13.17 17.94 -10.51
N MET A 268 13.77 17.37 -9.45
CA MET A 268 15.15 16.88 -9.45
C MET A 268 15.32 15.53 -10.18
N GLY A 269 14.25 14.93 -10.71
CA GLY A 269 14.28 13.60 -11.34
C GLY A 269 14.21 12.41 -10.37
N ALA A 270 13.91 12.65 -9.10
CA ALA A 270 13.90 11.67 -8.03
C ALA A 270 12.56 10.90 -7.91
N ASN A 271 11.79 10.81 -8.98
CA ASN A 271 10.43 10.19 -9.02
C ASN A 271 10.36 8.80 -8.39
N ARG A 272 11.42 8.01 -8.57
CA ARG A 272 11.49 6.61 -8.13
C ARG A 272 12.29 6.40 -6.84
N TRP A 273 12.87 7.47 -6.28
CA TRP A 273 13.58 7.39 -5.02
C TRP A 273 12.63 7.11 -3.85
N ASP A 274 13.17 6.47 -2.81
CA ASP A 274 12.45 6.24 -1.55
C ASP A 274 12.02 7.56 -0.90
N THR A 275 10.90 7.54 -0.19
CA THR A 275 10.38 8.73 0.53
C THR A 275 11.40 9.37 1.47
N SER A 276 12.38 8.63 1.94
CA SER A 276 13.47 9.15 2.78
C SER A 276 14.39 10.14 2.05
N SER A 277 14.28 10.26 0.72
CA SER A 277 15.03 11.24 -0.10
C SER A 277 14.72 12.71 0.21
N LEU A 278 13.78 13.01 1.11
CA LEU A 278 13.57 14.38 1.61
C LEU A 278 14.85 15.04 2.14
N LEU A 279 15.82 14.27 2.64
CA LEU A 279 17.11 14.80 3.04
C LEU A 279 17.91 15.36 1.85
N ALA A 280 17.86 14.69 0.68
CA ALA A 280 18.60 15.15 -0.51
C ALA A 280 18.19 16.55 -1.01
N ARG A 281 17.01 17.02 -0.63
CA ARG A 281 16.53 18.37 -0.93
C ARG A 281 17.19 19.45 -0.06
N LEU A 282 17.71 19.07 1.12
CA LEU A 282 18.32 19.97 2.08
C LEU A 282 19.85 20.13 1.87
N ASP A 283 20.46 19.18 1.19
CA ASP A 283 21.88 19.16 0.83
C ASP A 283 22.09 19.89 -0.51
#